data_407ecbaa353ded9d9f7e2d1c4ec8b382
#
_entry.id   407ecbaa353ded9d9f7e2d1c4ec8b382
#
_cell.length_a   1.000
_cell.length_b   1.000
_cell.length_c   1.000
_cell.angle_alpha   90.00
_cell.angle_beta   90.00
_cell.angle_gamma   90.00
#
_symmetry.space_group_name_H-M   'P 1'
#
loop_
_entity.id
_entity.type
_entity.pdbx_description
1 polymer ?
#
loop_
_entity_poly.entity_id
_entity_poly.type
_entity_poly.pdbx_seq_one_letter_code
_entity_poly.pdbx_strand_id
1 'polypeptide(L)'
;MSNEEQEKQIYLRENILDKGYDGEEFAAFLTSKKGDDGEEEVDLDNWSLDELKAVVQEFIISQSQKNNNQINNMKNNYNIYPNVINNMILNNNINININNDGNDFENLQEQKESPMPLNFPMFNNSTNSTNSTNPNNNNSISSINNSSNIKNDIYGIIDNDNINCLMQEKSDLAKYQNIKIEIYLGEKMPGTFFTKAYQTYVISIPLLNLRVVREYSDFEWFRQTLLNLFPGKVIPPLPKKNKSGADRFKEKYLSKRIRNLEKFFGLLLKDESIKTSQIFYDFVSIEEINSFNNKKKSYNTIKLPQTLKEYKSLNGKLDVKLNEEREETYQDIKRQLDTKQELLLKLNKQIKLLNNEITIVVNRLNEISKLCKELFINSDKYNENDKIKITYYELSDMFKLWSNALKEQNTVTFIDIREYFKYSKNTLKSIKDLTNTVEICKHNYYKSKRNLISRKEDLFRKGDITKWDLSPDNKNINTTDKNAVLSNMLFNETNIVNNLKNFYAFYLNSINSEYSRLEKIFGYSHCENLVESAKKEINIISELFKNMSDITMGSQKYSIKNINKQIEQENNEINNIKK
;
A
#
# COMPACT_ATOMS: atom_id res chain seq x y z
N MET A 1 10.48 -25.68 35.97
CA MET A 1 9.52 -24.55 36.02
C MET A 1 8.67 -24.70 37.27
N SER A 2 8.64 -23.67 38.10
CA SER A 2 7.73 -23.61 39.24
C SER A 2 6.27 -23.51 38.77
N ASN A 3 5.29 -23.85 39.65
CA ASN A 3 3.87 -23.67 39.31
C ASN A 3 3.56 -22.20 38.96
N GLU A 4 4.23 -21.25 39.60
CA GLU A 4 4.07 -19.82 39.36
C GLU A 4 4.60 -19.40 37.99
N GLU A 5 5.72 -19.94 37.51
CA GLU A 5 6.22 -19.72 36.16
C GLU A 5 5.26 -20.23 35.08
N GLN A 6 4.63 -21.36 35.31
CA GLN A 6 3.61 -21.89 34.38
C GLN A 6 2.39 -20.98 34.33
N GLU A 7 1.91 -20.48 35.48
CA GLU A 7 0.80 -19.54 35.55
C GLU A 7 1.11 -18.22 34.85
N LYS A 8 2.33 -17.66 34.99
CA LYS A 8 2.79 -16.45 34.29
C LYS A 8 2.78 -16.65 32.77
N GLN A 9 3.31 -17.79 32.30
CA GLN A 9 3.34 -18.09 30.86
C GLN A 9 1.95 -18.29 30.27
N ILE A 10 1.04 -18.98 30.99
CA ILE A 10 -0.34 -19.15 30.54
C ILE A 10 -1.04 -17.79 30.48
N TYR A 11 -0.87 -16.96 31.51
CA TYR A 11 -1.49 -15.64 31.58
C TYR A 11 -1.01 -14.72 30.44
N LEU A 12 0.30 -14.72 30.13
CA LEU A 12 0.87 -13.94 29.02
C LEU A 12 0.36 -14.41 27.67
N ARG A 13 0.28 -15.74 27.49
CA ARG A 13 -0.24 -16.31 26.25
C ARG A 13 -1.68 -15.87 26.00
N GLU A 14 -2.56 -16.02 26.98
CA GLU A 14 -4.00 -15.71 26.87
C GLU A 14 -4.27 -14.20 26.71
N ASN A 15 -3.47 -13.35 27.34
CA ASN A 15 -3.75 -11.91 27.38
C ASN A 15 -2.93 -11.09 26.39
N ILE A 16 -1.84 -11.61 25.86
CA ILE A 16 -1.00 -10.95 24.87
C ILE A 16 -1.07 -11.66 23.51
N LEU A 17 -0.66 -12.93 23.45
CA LEU A 17 -0.51 -13.63 22.18
C LEU A 17 -1.84 -14.04 21.54
N ASP A 18 -2.75 -14.60 22.31
CA ASP A 18 -4.05 -15.06 21.81
C ASP A 18 -5.00 -13.90 21.50
N LYS A 19 -4.81 -12.74 22.14
CA LYS A 19 -5.48 -11.48 21.78
C LYS A 19 -4.82 -10.74 20.60
N GLY A 20 -3.75 -11.29 20.02
CA GLY A 20 -3.11 -10.76 18.81
C GLY A 20 -2.19 -9.58 19.03
N TYR A 21 -1.78 -9.31 20.27
CA TYR A 21 -0.74 -8.32 20.55
C TYR A 21 0.65 -8.83 20.15
N ASP A 22 1.55 -7.92 19.77
CA ASP A 22 2.92 -8.27 19.41
C ASP A 22 3.76 -8.50 20.68
N GLY A 23 4.31 -9.72 20.82
CA GLY A 23 5.15 -10.10 21.97
C GLY A 23 6.47 -9.30 22.03
N GLU A 24 7.04 -8.88 20.88
CA GLU A 24 8.23 -8.04 20.86
C GLU A 24 7.91 -6.60 21.35
N GLU A 25 6.72 -6.07 21.03
CA GLU A 25 6.26 -4.77 21.54
C GLU A 25 5.99 -4.84 23.04
N PHE A 26 5.47 -5.96 23.52
CA PHE A 26 5.25 -6.17 24.95
C PHE A 26 6.58 -6.30 25.72
N ALA A 27 7.54 -7.05 25.22
CA ALA A 27 8.88 -7.15 25.81
C ALA A 27 9.58 -5.78 25.88
N ALA A 28 9.51 -4.98 24.82
CA ALA A 28 10.03 -3.62 24.83
C ALA A 28 9.31 -2.70 25.84
N PHE A 29 8.02 -2.90 26.06
CA PHE A 29 7.24 -2.19 27.06
C PHE A 29 7.69 -2.56 28.49
N LEU A 30 7.93 -3.85 28.76
CA LEU A 30 8.44 -4.33 30.04
C LEU A 30 9.82 -3.72 30.36
N THR A 31 10.73 -3.72 29.38
CA THR A 31 12.08 -3.10 29.52
C THR A 31 11.98 -1.62 29.87
N SER A 32 11.04 -0.88 29.25
CA SER A 32 10.86 0.56 29.50
C SER A 32 10.36 0.87 30.90
N LYS A 33 9.72 -0.09 31.59
CA LYS A 33 9.17 0.08 32.96
C LYS A 33 10.22 -0.10 34.06
N LYS A 34 11.30 -0.85 33.81
CA LYS A 34 12.37 -1.06 34.80
C LYS A 34 13.49 -0.01 34.78
N GLY A 35 13.51 0.89 33.81
CA GLY A 35 14.47 2.01 33.77
C GLY A 35 15.93 1.58 33.53
N ASP A 36 16.15 0.40 32.97
CA ASP A 36 17.47 -0.13 32.68
C ASP A 36 17.79 0.05 31.18
N ASP A 37 18.83 0.84 30.88
CA ASP A 37 19.26 1.14 29.50
C ASP A 37 20.11 0.01 28.87
N GLY A 38 20.07 -1.20 29.42
CA GLY A 38 20.83 -2.37 29.00
C GLY A 38 20.06 -3.32 28.10
N GLU A 39 20.73 -3.86 27.07
CA GLU A 39 20.24 -4.88 26.13
C GLU A 39 20.06 -6.29 26.78
N GLU A 40 19.66 -6.41 28.03
CA GLU A 40 19.42 -7.70 28.66
C GLU A 40 18.02 -8.22 28.36
N GLU A 41 17.95 -9.52 28.06
CA GLU A 41 16.71 -10.28 27.90
C GLU A 41 15.82 -10.06 29.13
N VAL A 42 14.55 -9.71 28.91
CA VAL A 42 13.61 -9.47 30.00
C VAL A 42 13.40 -10.78 30.77
N ASP A 43 13.99 -10.85 31.95
CA ASP A 43 13.84 -11.99 32.86
C ASP A 43 12.49 -11.89 33.58
N LEU A 44 11.54 -12.76 33.19
CA LEU A 44 10.20 -12.83 33.77
C LEU A 44 10.21 -13.35 35.22
N ASP A 45 11.31 -13.96 35.67
CA ASP A 45 11.45 -14.48 37.04
C ASP A 45 11.49 -13.35 38.08
N ASN A 46 11.87 -12.17 37.67
CA ASN A 46 11.93 -10.97 38.52
C ASN A 46 10.58 -10.25 38.72
N TRP A 47 9.47 -10.79 38.19
CA TRP A 47 8.13 -10.21 38.33
C TRP A 47 7.22 -11.15 39.10
N SER A 48 6.49 -10.69 40.13
CA SER A 48 5.38 -11.45 40.67
C SER A 48 4.22 -11.55 39.67
N LEU A 49 3.37 -12.56 39.81
CA LEU A 49 2.19 -12.74 38.93
C LEU A 49 1.27 -11.50 38.94
N ASP A 50 1.13 -10.85 40.10
CA ASP A 50 0.24 -9.69 40.24
C ASP A 50 0.86 -8.41 39.62
N GLU A 51 2.17 -8.22 39.73
CA GLU A 51 2.89 -7.15 39.00
C GLU A 51 2.79 -7.36 37.48
N LEU A 52 2.95 -8.60 37.01
CA LEU A 52 2.82 -8.94 35.60
C LEU A 52 1.41 -8.66 35.09
N LYS A 53 0.36 -8.99 35.87
CA LYS A 53 -1.03 -8.68 35.53
C LYS A 53 -1.26 -7.17 35.41
N ALA A 54 -0.72 -6.38 36.35
CA ALA A 54 -0.84 -4.91 36.32
C ALA A 54 -0.18 -4.32 35.07
N VAL A 55 1.03 -4.77 34.74
CA VAL A 55 1.78 -4.27 33.57
C VAL A 55 1.15 -4.70 32.25
N VAL A 56 0.57 -5.91 32.17
CA VAL A 56 -0.21 -6.35 31.00
C VAL A 56 -1.44 -5.47 30.79
N GLN A 57 -2.15 -5.09 31.85
CA GLN A 57 -3.30 -4.16 31.75
C GLN A 57 -2.85 -2.77 31.28
N GLU A 58 -1.76 -2.23 31.80
CA GLU A 58 -1.20 -0.95 31.34
C GLU A 58 -0.77 -1.02 29.85
N PHE A 59 -0.17 -2.13 29.42
CA PHE A 59 0.19 -2.33 28.03
C PHE A 59 -1.05 -2.33 27.12
N ILE A 60 -2.10 -3.07 27.48
CA ILE A 60 -3.37 -3.12 26.74
C ILE A 60 -3.99 -1.72 26.63
N ILE A 61 -4.00 -0.94 27.72
CA ILE A 61 -4.48 0.45 27.73
C ILE A 61 -3.62 1.31 26.81
N SER A 62 -2.28 1.19 26.87
CA SER A 62 -1.36 1.94 26.03
C SER A 62 -1.52 1.62 24.54
N GLN A 63 -1.80 0.36 24.20
CA GLN A 63 -2.08 -0.07 22.82
C GLN A 63 -3.44 0.47 22.34
N SER A 64 -4.44 0.50 23.21
CA SER A 64 -5.75 1.10 22.92
C SER A 64 -5.63 2.62 22.68
N GLN A 65 -4.80 3.33 23.47
CA GLN A 65 -4.51 4.74 23.26
C GLN A 65 -3.65 4.98 22.00
N LYS A 66 -2.68 4.11 21.70
CA LYS A 66 -1.93 4.15 20.43
C LYS A 66 -2.85 3.95 19.23
N ASN A 67 -3.80 3.03 19.31
CA ASN A 67 -4.78 2.78 18.26
C ASN A 67 -5.72 3.99 18.11
N ASN A 68 -6.19 4.61 19.18
CA ASN A 68 -6.99 5.83 19.16
C ASN A 68 -6.17 7.03 18.63
N ASN A 69 -4.90 7.18 18.99
CA ASN A 69 -4.00 8.19 18.43
C ASN A 69 -3.62 7.87 16.98
N GLN A 70 -3.50 6.59 16.58
CA GLN A 70 -3.39 6.21 15.17
C GLN A 70 -4.69 6.47 14.40
N ILE A 71 -5.85 6.26 14.99
CA ILE A 71 -7.16 6.63 14.40
C ILE A 71 -7.26 8.14 14.28
N ASN A 72 -6.84 8.93 15.27
CA ASN A 72 -6.82 10.39 15.20
C ASN A 72 -5.73 10.93 14.26
N ASN A 73 -4.54 10.32 14.21
CA ASN A 73 -3.53 10.60 13.20
C ASN A 73 -3.90 10.07 11.81
N MET A 74 -4.69 8.99 11.74
CA MET A 74 -5.35 8.57 10.51
C MET A 74 -6.42 9.57 10.09
N LYS A 75 -7.26 10.05 10.99
CA LYS A 75 -8.20 11.15 10.70
C LYS A 75 -7.48 12.39 10.15
N ASN A 76 -6.31 12.73 10.68
CA ASN A 76 -5.49 13.85 10.19
C ASN A 76 -4.73 13.53 8.87
N ASN A 77 -4.36 12.27 8.61
CA ASN A 77 -3.73 11.84 7.35
C ASN A 77 -4.74 11.45 6.25
N TYR A 78 -5.98 11.07 6.61
CA TYR A 78 -7.08 10.80 5.68
C TYR A 78 -7.81 12.05 5.21
N ASN A 79 -7.46 13.23 5.72
CA ASN A 79 -8.05 14.52 5.33
C ASN A 79 -7.73 14.98 3.88
N ILE A 80 -7.06 14.15 3.08
CA ILE A 80 -6.68 14.54 1.71
C ILE A 80 -7.87 14.38 0.75
N TYR A 81 -8.59 13.27 0.82
CA TYR A 81 -9.76 13.02 -0.03
C TYR A 81 -11.07 13.63 0.50
N PRO A 82 -11.36 13.56 1.82
CA PRO A 82 -12.51 14.26 2.39
C PRO A 82 -12.45 15.78 2.26
N ASN A 83 -11.26 16.38 2.26
CA ASN A 83 -11.11 17.83 2.10
C ASN A 83 -11.57 18.33 0.73
N VAL A 84 -11.49 17.54 -0.34
CA VAL A 84 -12.08 17.88 -1.64
C VAL A 84 -13.60 18.02 -1.50
N ILE A 85 -14.22 17.07 -0.82
CA ILE A 85 -15.68 17.01 -0.67
C ILE A 85 -16.17 18.01 0.36
N ASN A 86 -15.47 18.16 1.50
CA ASN A 86 -15.81 19.15 2.53
C ASN A 86 -15.59 20.59 2.04
N ASN A 87 -14.55 20.86 1.25
CA ASN A 87 -14.36 22.18 0.64
C ASN A 87 -15.42 22.51 -0.42
N MET A 88 -15.98 21.51 -1.10
CA MET A 88 -17.15 21.70 -1.99
C MET A 88 -18.40 22.12 -1.22
N ILE A 89 -18.60 21.56 -0.03
CA ILE A 89 -19.76 21.88 0.83
C ILE A 89 -19.59 23.25 1.49
N LEU A 90 -18.39 23.57 1.98
CA LEU A 90 -18.10 24.81 2.70
C LEU A 90 -18.01 26.05 1.80
N ASN A 91 -17.50 25.92 0.56
CA ASN A 91 -17.35 27.07 -0.35
C ASN A 91 -18.65 27.51 -1.03
N ASN A 92 -19.73 26.72 -0.92
CA ASN A 92 -21.01 27.08 -1.50
C ASN A 92 -21.97 27.80 -0.52
N ASN A 93 -21.49 28.28 0.64
CA ASN A 93 -22.29 29.04 1.67
C ASN A 93 -23.64 28.39 2.04
N ILE A 94 -23.77 27.08 1.89
CA ILE A 94 -24.98 26.38 2.31
C ILE A 94 -24.70 25.91 3.74
N ASN A 95 -25.37 26.56 4.70
CA ASN A 95 -25.45 26.11 6.09
C ASN A 95 -26.22 24.79 6.15
N ILE A 96 -25.55 23.72 5.79
CA ILE A 96 -25.95 22.38 6.19
C ILE A 96 -25.46 22.25 7.63
N ASN A 97 -26.38 22.39 8.60
CA ASN A 97 -26.11 22.07 9.99
C ASN A 97 -25.66 20.61 10.05
N ILE A 98 -24.36 20.42 9.94
CA ILE A 98 -23.71 19.13 10.27
C ILE A 98 -23.62 19.14 11.79
N ASN A 99 -24.67 18.66 12.45
CA ASN A 99 -24.52 18.26 13.83
C ASN A 99 -23.42 17.23 13.88
N ASN A 100 -22.29 17.60 14.49
CA ASN A 100 -21.19 16.71 14.85
C ASN A 100 -21.65 15.79 15.99
N ASP A 101 -22.61 14.91 15.73
CA ASP A 101 -22.87 13.77 16.60
C ASP A 101 -21.80 12.71 16.30
N GLY A 102 -20.67 12.82 17.02
CA GLY A 102 -19.49 11.98 16.91
C GLY A 102 -19.68 10.54 17.41
N ASN A 103 -20.90 10.03 17.52
CA ASN A 103 -21.20 8.71 18.09
C ASN A 103 -21.79 7.68 17.11
N ASP A 104 -22.04 8.04 15.84
CA ASP A 104 -22.68 7.09 14.91
C ASP A 104 -21.73 6.12 14.21
N PHE A 105 -20.43 6.17 14.46
CA PHE A 105 -19.46 5.26 13.83
C PHE A 105 -19.24 3.91 14.53
N GLU A 106 -19.67 3.76 15.80
CA GLU A 106 -19.49 2.52 16.54
C GLU A 106 -20.61 1.49 16.35
N ASN A 107 -21.76 1.88 15.78
CA ASN A 107 -22.92 0.98 15.63
C ASN A 107 -23.10 0.36 14.24
N LEU A 108 -22.12 0.44 13.35
CA LEU A 108 -22.21 -0.15 12.00
C LEU A 108 -21.67 -1.58 11.88
N GLN A 109 -21.26 -2.21 12.97
CA GLN A 109 -20.69 -3.57 12.89
C GLN A 109 -21.66 -4.72 13.22
N GLU A 110 -22.84 -4.49 13.76
CA GLU A 110 -23.78 -5.59 14.04
C GLU A 110 -25.25 -5.18 13.83
N GLN A 111 -25.70 -5.07 12.59
CA GLN A 111 -27.09 -5.37 12.25
C GLN A 111 -27.15 -6.09 10.92
N LYS A 112 -27.24 -7.41 10.98
CA LYS A 112 -27.78 -8.24 9.92
C LYS A 112 -29.27 -7.94 9.81
N GLU A 113 -29.63 -6.89 9.09
CA GLU A 113 -30.99 -6.73 8.65
C GLU A 113 -31.19 -7.49 7.33
N SER A 114 -32.07 -8.48 7.40
CA SER A 114 -32.70 -9.09 6.25
C SER A 114 -33.32 -8.04 5.34
N PRO A 115 -33.26 -8.18 4.01
CA PRO A 115 -33.83 -7.20 3.11
C PRO A 115 -35.36 -7.16 3.29
N MET A 116 -35.88 -6.06 3.82
CA MET A 116 -37.29 -5.75 3.69
C MET A 116 -37.60 -5.44 2.23
N PRO A 117 -38.64 -6.02 1.67
CA PRO A 117 -39.07 -5.70 0.31
C PRO A 117 -39.63 -4.28 0.28
N LEU A 118 -38.92 -3.35 -0.34
CA LEU A 118 -39.44 -2.03 -0.71
C LEU A 118 -40.42 -2.23 -1.85
N ASN A 119 -41.70 -2.39 -1.51
CA ASN A 119 -42.78 -2.29 -2.47
C ASN A 119 -42.94 -0.81 -2.88
N PHE A 120 -42.30 -0.46 -3.98
CA PHE A 120 -42.68 0.75 -4.73
C PHE A 120 -43.81 0.40 -5.71
N PRO A 121 -44.84 1.26 -5.84
CA PRO A 121 -45.89 1.05 -6.83
C PRO A 121 -45.28 1.14 -8.25
N MET A 122 -45.30 0.03 -8.96
CA MET A 122 -44.97 -0.02 -10.38
C MET A 122 -46.03 0.77 -11.14
N PHE A 123 -45.66 1.89 -11.72
CA PHE A 123 -46.46 2.51 -12.76
C PHE A 123 -46.15 1.82 -14.10
N ASN A 124 -47.08 1.01 -14.55
CA ASN A 124 -47.06 0.42 -15.91
C ASN A 124 -47.27 1.53 -16.93
N ASN A 125 -46.25 1.88 -17.70
CA ASN A 125 -46.41 2.62 -18.95
C ASN A 125 -46.63 1.64 -20.06
N SER A 126 -47.92 1.43 -20.41
CA SER A 126 -48.31 0.80 -21.66
C SER A 126 -48.11 1.80 -22.81
N THR A 127 -47.10 1.62 -23.63
CA THR A 127 -46.97 2.32 -24.91
C THR A 127 -47.49 1.43 -26.02
N ASN A 128 -48.64 1.80 -26.58
CA ASN A 128 -49.14 1.27 -27.84
C ASN A 128 -48.27 1.79 -28.99
N SER A 129 -47.74 0.83 -29.74
CA SER A 129 -47.09 1.05 -31.03
C SER A 129 -48.16 1.18 -32.12
N THR A 130 -48.12 2.27 -32.91
CA THR A 130 -48.71 2.30 -34.25
C THR A 130 -47.70 2.78 -35.26
N ASN A 131 -47.42 1.91 -36.22
CA ASN A 131 -46.66 2.16 -37.45
C ASN A 131 -47.40 3.13 -38.38
N SER A 132 -46.70 4.05 -39.04
CA SER A 132 -46.97 4.40 -40.44
C SER A 132 -45.78 5.12 -41.09
N THR A 133 -45.46 4.61 -42.21
CA THR A 133 -44.63 4.88 -43.38
C THR A 133 -44.31 6.32 -43.78
N ASN A 134 -43.08 6.47 -44.26
CA ASN A 134 -42.35 7.43 -45.12
C ASN A 134 -43.15 8.02 -46.31
N PRO A 135 -42.69 9.02 -47.14
CA PRO A 135 -41.28 9.53 -47.31
C PRO A 135 -41.13 11.03 -47.68
N ASN A 136 -39.82 11.46 -47.74
CA ASN A 136 -39.18 12.52 -48.57
C ASN A 136 -39.42 14.01 -48.28
N ASN A 137 -38.39 14.77 -47.93
CA ASN A 137 -37.52 15.56 -48.83
C ASN A 137 -36.56 16.48 -48.08
N ASN A 138 -35.34 16.39 -48.57
CA ASN A 138 -34.20 17.34 -48.69
C ASN A 138 -34.18 18.70 -47.99
N ASN A 139 -32.99 18.92 -47.48
CA ASN A 139 -32.10 20.07 -47.54
C ASN A 139 -31.85 20.89 -46.27
N SER A 140 -30.64 20.68 -45.79
CA SER A 140 -29.57 21.66 -45.52
C SER A 140 -29.52 22.34 -44.14
N ILE A 141 -28.31 22.32 -43.75
CA ILE A 141 -27.57 23.14 -42.75
C ILE A 141 -27.38 22.53 -41.38
N SER A 142 -26.21 21.96 -41.31
CA SER A 142 -25.47 21.55 -40.15
C SER A 142 -25.47 22.57 -39.02
N SER A 143 -26.10 22.19 -37.91
CA SER A 143 -25.66 22.57 -36.60
C SER A 143 -25.43 21.28 -35.81
N ILE A 144 -24.18 20.99 -35.49
CA ILE A 144 -23.74 19.86 -34.69
C ILE A 144 -24.22 20.09 -33.26
N ASN A 145 -25.45 19.74 -33.00
CA ASN A 145 -25.94 19.51 -31.64
C ASN A 145 -25.71 18.05 -31.28
N ASN A 146 -24.51 17.73 -30.80
CA ASN A 146 -24.28 16.52 -30.03
C ASN A 146 -25.03 16.65 -28.68
N SER A 147 -26.35 16.61 -28.71
CA SER A 147 -27.15 16.33 -27.54
C SER A 147 -27.07 14.83 -27.26
N SER A 148 -26.05 14.42 -26.49
CA SER A 148 -26.12 13.16 -25.75
C SER A 148 -27.47 13.14 -25.02
N ASN A 149 -28.25 12.07 -25.16
CA ASN A 149 -29.50 11.85 -24.44
C ASN A 149 -29.23 11.80 -22.93
N ILE A 150 -29.19 12.97 -22.29
CA ILE A 150 -29.05 13.12 -20.85
C ILE A 150 -30.41 12.76 -20.25
N LYS A 151 -30.50 11.62 -19.58
CA LYS A 151 -31.71 11.23 -18.84
C LYS A 151 -31.70 11.88 -17.47
N ASN A 152 -32.62 12.79 -17.21
CA ASN A 152 -32.87 13.35 -15.88
C ASN A 152 -33.98 12.56 -15.21
N ASP A 153 -33.83 12.30 -13.91
CA ASP A 153 -34.97 11.84 -13.10
C ASP A 153 -35.92 13.00 -12.76
N ILE A 154 -37.05 12.66 -12.14
CA ILE A 154 -38.06 13.67 -11.75
C ILE A 154 -37.57 14.74 -10.77
N TYR A 155 -36.43 14.47 -10.08
CA TYR A 155 -35.80 15.38 -9.15
C TYR A 155 -34.64 16.17 -9.77
N GLY A 156 -34.38 16.05 -11.08
CA GLY A 156 -33.29 16.72 -11.79
C GLY A 156 -31.91 16.10 -11.57
N ILE A 157 -31.86 14.86 -11.09
CA ILE A 157 -30.60 14.12 -10.94
C ILE A 157 -30.25 13.50 -12.29
N ILE A 158 -29.07 13.84 -12.79
CA ILE A 158 -28.62 13.55 -14.14
C ILE A 158 -27.85 12.24 -14.17
N ASP A 159 -28.14 11.36 -15.14
CA ASP A 159 -27.35 10.18 -15.44
C ASP A 159 -26.39 10.49 -16.59
N ASN A 160 -25.10 10.63 -16.23
CA ASN A 160 -24.03 10.82 -17.17
C ASN A 160 -23.22 9.52 -17.30
N ASP A 161 -22.88 9.13 -18.53
CA ASP A 161 -21.88 8.07 -18.74
C ASP A 161 -20.46 8.61 -18.67
N ASN A 162 -20.25 9.85 -19.15
CA ASN A 162 -18.95 10.48 -19.21
C ASN A 162 -19.02 11.98 -18.91
N ILE A 163 -17.95 12.52 -18.38
CA ILE A 163 -17.75 13.97 -18.21
C ILE A 163 -16.51 14.39 -18.99
N ASN A 164 -16.64 15.44 -19.79
CA ASN A 164 -15.49 16.11 -20.40
C ASN A 164 -14.69 16.83 -19.31
N CYS A 165 -13.39 16.64 -19.30
CA CYS A 165 -12.44 17.25 -18.39
C CYS A 165 -11.27 17.87 -19.15
N LEU A 166 -10.32 18.44 -18.43
CA LEU A 166 -9.13 19.01 -19.06
C LEU A 166 -8.22 17.91 -19.64
N MET A 167 -7.58 18.21 -20.76
CA MET A 167 -6.53 17.34 -21.31
C MET A 167 -5.27 17.47 -20.47
N GLN A 168 -4.66 16.32 -20.17
CA GLN A 168 -3.34 16.29 -19.55
C GLN A 168 -2.27 16.59 -20.59
N GLU A 169 -1.46 17.61 -20.33
CA GLU A 169 -0.24 17.87 -21.10
C GLU A 169 0.77 16.76 -20.81
N LYS A 170 1.37 16.22 -21.88
CA LYS A 170 2.38 15.18 -21.78
C LYS A 170 3.77 15.78 -21.72
N SER A 171 4.57 15.34 -20.76
CA SER A 171 5.99 15.67 -20.67
C SER A 171 6.82 14.97 -21.76
N ASP A 172 8.08 15.33 -21.88
CA ASP A 172 9.02 14.69 -22.80
C ASP A 172 9.19 13.18 -22.58
N LEU A 173 8.92 12.69 -21.39
CA LEU A 173 8.94 11.25 -21.08
C LEU A 173 7.92 10.44 -21.90
N ALA A 174 6.89 11.07 -22.44
CA ALA A 174 5.91 10.42 -23.31
C ALA A 174 6.52 9.83 -24.59
N LYS A 175 7.64 10.37 -25.04
CA LYS A 175 8.36 9.93 -26.25
C LYS A 175 9.10 8.61 -26.06
N TYR A 176 9.30 8.18 -24.81
CA TYR A 176 10.15 7.04 -24.49
C TYR A 176 9.31 5.86 -23.96
N GLN A 177 9.59 4.69 -24.54
CA GLN A 177 9.12 3.41 -24.01
C GLN A 177 10.20 2.77 -23.14
N ASN A 178 9.86 1.84 -22.29
CA ASN A 178 10.82 1.05 -21.50
C ASN A 178 11.80 1.87 -20.63
N ILE A 179 11.33 2.97 -20.06
CA ILE A 179 12.13 3.74 -19.10
C ILE A 179 12.43 2.88 -17.88
N LYS A 180 13.72 2.76 -17.54
CA LYS A 180 14.20 2.14 -16.30
C LYS A 180 14.74 3.23 -15.39
N ILE A 181 14.34 3.19 -14.12
CA ILE A 181 14.87 4.05 -13.06
C ILE A 181 15.75 3.20 -12.16
N GLU A 182 16.96 3.68 -11.94
CA GLU A 182 17.94 3.08 -11.04
C GLU A 182 18.17 4.03 -9.87
N ILE A 183 18.27 3.48 -8.66
CA ILE A 183 18.45 4.28 -7.45
C ILE A 183 19.72 3.84 -6.74
N TYR A 184 20.57 4.81 -6.46
CA TYR A 184 21.83 4.59 -5.75
C TYR A 184 21.84 5.37 -4.45
N LEU A 185 22.71 4.95 -3.54
CA LEU A 185 22.99 5.69 -2.33
C LEU A 185 23.78 6.95 -2.70
N GLY A 186 23.28 8.09 -2.29
CA GLY A 186 23.98 9.36 -2.41
C GLY A 186 24.83 9.65 -1.18
N GLU A 187 25.14 10.91 -0.94
CA GLU A 187 25.94 11.34 0.18
C GLU A 187 25.14 11.36 1.49
N LYS A 188 25.84 11.09 2.59
CA LYS A 188 25.30 11.30 3.93
C LYS A 188 25.56 12.75 4.33
N MET A 189 24.49 13.52 4.39
CA MET A 189 24.57 14.92 4.83
C MET A 189 24.66 15.00 6.34
N PRO A 190 25.64 15.76 6.87
CA PRO A 190 25.75 15.95 8.31
C PRO A 190 24.54 16.71 8.85
N GLY A 191 24.20 16.46 10.10
CA GLY A 191 23.22 17.26 10.81
C GLY A 191 23.79 18.63 11.17
N THR A 192 22.92 19.63 11.23
CA THR A 192 23.22 20.94 11.80
C THR A 192 22.65 21.02 13.23
N PHE A 193 22.86 22.13 13.92
CA PHE A 193 22.25 22.34 15.23
C PHE A 193 20.72 22.20 15.22
N PHE A 194 20.08 22.52 14.09
CA PHE A 194 18.61 22.46 13.92
C PHE A 194 18.12 21.26 13.12
N THR A 195 18.99 20.54 12.42
CA THR A 195 18.58 19.43 11.53
C THR A 195 19.36 18.16 11.85
N LYS A 196 18.67 17.01 11.84
CA LYS A 196 19.31 15.69 11.99
C LYS A 196 20.03 15.32 10.70
N ALA A 197 21.20 14.66 10.80
CA ALA A 197 21.89 14.09 9.65
C ALA A 197 20.92 13.24 8.81
N TYR A 198 21.03 13.26 7.49
CA TYR A 198 20.16 12.51 6.58
C TYR A 198 20.95 11.90 5.41
N GLN A 199 20.33 10.93 4.75
CA GLN A 199 20.89 10.23 3.60
C GLN A 199 20.19 10.71 2.34
N THR A 200 20.97 11.06 1.31
CA THR A 200 20.46 11.38 -0.02
C THR A 200 20.43 10.14 -0.91
N TYR A 201 19.66 10.20 -1.97
CA TYR A 201 19.49 9.14 -2.98
C TYR A 201 19.70 9.74 -4.36
N VAL A 202 20.46 9.05 -5.18
CA VAL A 202 20.67 9.40 -6.59
C VAL A 202 19.66 8.62 -7.41
N ILE A 203 18.83 9.32 -8.16
CA ILE A 203 17.89 8.73 -9.12
C ILE A 203 18.52 8.90 -10.50
N SER A 204 18.69 7.82 -11.25
CA SER A 204 19.25 7.80 -12.59
C SER A 204 18.27 7.19 -13.59
N ILE A 205 18.16 7.83 -14.74
CA ILE A 205 17.49 7.29 -15.93
C ILE A 205 18.55 7.18 -17.04
N PRO A 206 19.26 6.04 -17.15
CA PRO A 206 20.37 5.89 -18.09
C PRO A 206 20.00 6.19 -19.55
N LEU A 207 18.80 5.77 -19.98
CA LEU A 207 18.29 6.00 -21.34
C LEU A 207 18.26 7.49 -21.73
N LEU A 208 18.09 8.39 -20.74
CA LEU A 208 17.94 9.83 -20.96
C LEU A 208 19.15 10.63 -20.45
N ASN A 209 20.15 9.94 -19.92
CA ASN A 209 21.30 10.56 -19.23
C ASN A 209 20.87 11.54 -18.13
N LEU A 210 19.73 11.27 -17.46
CA LEU A 210 19.24 12.07 -16.34
C LEU A 210 19.77 11.51 -15.03
N ARG A 211 20.24 12.41 -14.16
CA ARG A 211 20.73 12.06 -12.85
C ARG A 211 20.41 13.18 -11.84
N VAL A 212 19.60 12.89 -10.84
CA VAL A 212 19.19 13.86 -9.83
C VAL A 212 19.43 13.32 -8.43
N VAL A 213 19.65 14.24 -7.49
CA VAL A 213 19.82 13.91 -6.07
C VAL A 213 18.57 14.33 -5.32
N ARG A 214 18.02 13.42 -4.49
CA ARG A 214 16.81 13.65 -3.69
C ARG A 214 17.00 13.15 -2.25
N GLU A 215 16.41 13.84 -1.29
CA GLU A 215 16.30 13.34 0.06
C GLU A 215 14.98 12.58 0.27
N TYR A 216 14.86 11.83 1.37
CA TYR A 216 13.65 11.01 1.59
C TYR A 216 12.37 11.85 1.71
N SER A 217 12.45 13.06 2.24
CA SER A 217 11.34 14.02 2.32
C SER A 217 10.82 14.45 0.94
N ASP A 218 11.68 14.45 -0.11
CA ASP A 218 11.26 14.75 -1.47
C ASP A 218 10.37 13.65 -2.05
N PHE A 219 10.66 12.38 -1.74
CA PHE A 219 9.78 11.27 -2.13
C PHE A 219 8.45 11.32 -1.38
N GLU A 220 8.44 11.70 -0.10
CA GLU A 220 7.20 11.89 0.67
C GLU A 220 6.35 12.99 0.03
N TRP A 221 6.94 14.14 -0.27
CA TRP A 221 6.30 15.23 -0.98
C TRP A 221 5.79 14.80 -2.36
N PHE A 222 6.63 14.12 -3.15
CA PHE A 222 6.27 13.67 -4.49
C PHE A 222 5.06 12.73 -4.46
N ARG A 223 5.08 11.72 -3.58
CA ARG A 223 3.94 10.82 -3.41
C ARG A 223 2.66 11.57 -3.02
N GLN A 224 2.78 12.53 -2.10
CA GLN A 224 1.64 13.34 -1.68
C GLN A 224 1.07 14.19 -2.82
N THR A 225 1.94 14.79 -3.62
CA THR A 225 1.54 15.57 -4.79
C THR A 225 0.88 14.70 -5.85
N LEU A 226 1.38 13.47 -6.08
CA LEU A 226 0.73 12.51 -6.97
C LEU A 226 -0.68 12.13 -6.50
N LEU A 227 -0.89 11.91 -5.19
CA LEU A 227 -2.22 11.65 -4.64
C LEU A 227 -3.20 12.80 -4.89
N ASN A 228 -2.71 14.03 -4.86
CA ASN A 228 -3.52 15.23 -5.11
C ASN A 228 -3.83 15.42 -6.61
N LEU A 229 -2.85 15.18 -7.47
CA LEU A 229 -2.98 15.42 -8.91
C LEU A 229 -3.70 14.28 -9.66
N PHE A 230 -3.62 13.06 -9.13
CA PHE A 230 -4.19 11.85 -9.75
C PHE A 230 -5.20 11.17 -8.81
N PRO A 231 -6.29 11.85 -8.43
CA PRO A 231 -7.35 11.24 -7.65
C PRO A 231 -7.97 10.08 -8.44
N GLY A 232 -8.29 9.01 -7.74
CA GLY A 232 -8.77 7.78 -8.38
C GLY A 232 -7.65 6.84 -8.85
N LYS A 233 -6.38 7.25 -8.79
CA LYS A 233 -5.22 6.38 -9.06
C LYS A 233 -4.63 5.80 -7.78
N VAL A 234 -4.18 4.56 -7.84
CA VAL A 234 -3.46 3.93 -6.74
C VAL A 234 -1.99 4.31 -6.80
N ILE A 235 -1.57 5.18 -5.89
CA ILE A 235 -0.16 5.58 -5.75
C ILE A 235 0.53 4.59 -4.78
N PRO A 236 1.60 3.89 -5.23
CA PRO A 236 2.28 2.90 -4.42
C PRO A 236 2.78 3.46 -3.08
N PRO A 237 2.97 2.60 -2.06
CA PRO A 237 3.51 3.04 -0.79
C PRO A 237 5.02 3.28 -0.86
N LEU A 238 5.50 4.29 -0.13
CA LEU A 238 6.93 4.47 0.13
C LEU A 238 7.43 3.50 1.22
N PRO A 239 8.73 3.18 1.24
CA PRO A 239 9.34 2.47 2.36
C PRO A 239 9.11 3.23 3.67
N LYS A 240 8.84 2.52 4.76
CA LYS A 240 8.61 3.17 6.06
C LYS A 240 9.83 3.98 6.51
N LYS A 241 9.57 5.14 7.09
CA LYS A 241 10.58 5.96 7.76
C LYS A 241 11.00 5.27 9.06
N ASN A 242 12.29 4.99 9.25
CA ASN A 242 12.76 4.42 10.50
C ASN A 242 12.76 5.49 11.59
N LYS A 243 12.23 5.17 12.77
CA LYS A 243 12.14 6.10 13.90
C LYS A 243 13.41 6.12 14.74
N SER A 244 14.23 5.05 14.73
CA SER A 244 15.44 4.95 15.53
C SER A 244 16.63 5.70 14.89
N GLY A 245 17.36 6.47 15.69
CA GLY A 245 18.37 7.42 15.22
C GLY A 245 19.57 6.78 14.50
N ALA A 246 20.16 5.70 15.03
CA ALA A 246 21.39 5.09 14.52
C ALA A 246 21.13 4.10 13.37
N ASP A 247 20.04 3.33 13.41
CA ASP A 247 19.75 2.25 12.44
C ASP A 247 19.43 2.74 11.04
N ARG A 248 19.08 4.02 10.89
CA ARG A 248 18.72 4.60 9.58
C ARG A 248 19.89 4.67 8.58
N PHE A 249 21.13 4.53 9.07
CA PHE A 249 22.36 4.54 8.25
C PHE A 249 22.98 3.16 8.08
N LYS A 250 22.42 2.11 8.69
CA LYS A 250 22.92 0.74 8.51
C LYS A 250 22.72 0.32 7.04
N GLU A 251 23.75 -0.30 6.47
CA GLU A 251 23.76 -0.73 5.05
C GLU A 251 22.55 -1.59 4.69
N LYS A 252 22.22 -2.58 5.53
CA LYS A 252 21.04 -3.44 5.36
C LYS A 252 19.74 -2.66 5.25
N TYR A 253 19.59 -1.59 6.03
CA TYR A 253 18.41 -0.72 5.99
C TYR A 253 18.37 0.14 4.73
N LEU A 254 19.51 0.72 4.36
CA LEU A 254 19.64 1.58 3.18
C LEU A 254 19.41 0.78 1.88
N SER A 255 20.04 -0.39 1.75
CA SER A 255 19.84 -1.29 0.60
C SER A 255 18.38 -1.71 0.45
N LYS A 256 17.71 -2.05 1.56
CA LYS A 256 16.29 -2.36 1.55
C LYS A 256 15.43 -1.16 1.12
N ARG A 257 15.79 0.05 1.55
CA ARG A 257 15.07 1.27 1.15
C ARG A 257 15.20 1.53 -0.33
N ILE A 258 16.40 1.39 -0.90
CA ILE A 258 16.67 1.52 -2.34
C ILE A 258 15.78 0.55 -3.12
N ARG A 259 15.81 -0.76 -2.83
CA ARG A 259 14.96 -1.75 -3.51
C ARG A 259 13.47 -1.41 -3.46
N ASN A 260 12.98 -0.86 -2.35
CA ASN A 260 11.58 -0.48 -2.23
C ASN A 260 11.26 0.84 -2.98
N LEU A 261 12.19 1.77 -3.09
CA LEU A 261 12.05 2.97 -3.94
C LEU A 261 12.04 2.59 -5.42
N GLU A 262 12.88 1.64 -5.84
CA GLU A 262 12.85 1.11 -7.22
C GLU A 262 11.51 0.43 -7.54
N LYS A 263 10.95 -0.35 -6.60
CA LYS A 263 9.60 -0.92 -6.74
C LYS A 263 8.52 0.17 -6.83
N PHE A 264 8.65 1.24 -6.06
CA PHE A 264 7.76 2.40 -6.11
C PHE A 264 7.75 3.03 -7.50
N PHE A 265 8.91 3.35 -8.05
CA PHE A 265 9.01 3.90 -9.41
C PHE A 265 8.60 2.89 -10.49
N GLY A 266 8.96 1.63 -10.33
CA GLY A 266 8.56 0.57 -11.26
C GLY A 266 7.04 0.45 -11.41
N LEU A 267 6.27 0.65 -10.34
CA LEU A 267 4.80 0.68 -10.40
C LEU A 267 4.27 1.99 -10.99
N LEU A 268 4.88 3.14 -10.70
CA LEU A 268 4.49 4.43 -11.28
C LEU A 268 4.72 4.46 -12.80
N LEU A 269 5.83 3.90 -13.28
CA LEU A 269 6.14 3.81 -14.71
C LEU A 269 5.16 2.93 -15.49
N LYS A 270 4.45 2.02 -14.82
CA LYS A 270 3.39 1.19 -15.42
C LYS A 270 2.05 1.92 -15.55
N ASP A 271 1.93 3.16 -15.08
CA ASP A 271 0.77 4.02 -15.27
C ASP A 271 1.11 5.16 -16.24
N GLU A 272 0.53 5.11 -17.44
CA GLU A 272 0.87 6.06 -18.50
C GLU A 272 0.53 7.51 -18.11
N SER A 273 -0.57 7.74 -17.37
CA SER A 273 -0.94 9.08 -16.95
C SER A 273 0.05 9.70 -15.96
N ILE A 274 0.62 8.87 -15.09
CA ILE A 274 1.65 9.31 -14.12
C ILE A 274 3.00 9.44 -14.83
N LYS A 275 3.42 8.42 -15.59
CA LYS A 275 4.70 8.38 -16.30
C LYS A 275 4.90 9.61 -17.21
N THR A 276 3.85 10.01 -17.93
CA THR A 276 3.91 11.13 -18.88
C THR A 276 3.59 12.49 -18.27
N SER A 277 3.35 12.56 -16.96
CA SER A 277 3.01 13.80 -16.29
C SER A 277 4.20 14.73 -16.08
N GLN A 278 3.95 16.03 -16.08
CA GLN A 278 4.99 17.05 -15.84
C GLN A 278 5.59 16.92 -14.44
N ILE A 279 4.79 16.60 -13.42
CA ILE A 279 5.30 16.41 -12.05
C ILE A 279 6.30 15.24 -11.96
N PHE A 280 6.05 14.14 -12.70
CA PHE A 280 6.97 13.02 -12.74
C PHE A 280 8.29 13.42 -13.43
N TYR A 281 8.20 14.12 -14.57
CA TYR A 281 9.35 14.64 -15.30
C TYR A 281 10.16 15.61 -14.44
N ASP A 282 9.54 16.61 -13.82
CA ASP A 282 10.21 17.58 -12.95
C ASP A 282 10.93 16.90 -11.78
N PHE A 283 10.34 15.84 -11.22
CA PHE A 283 10.95 15.10 -10.10
C PHE A 283 12.24 14.37 -10.51
N VAL A 284 12.31 13.83 -11.73
CA VAL A 284 13.45 13.00 -12.19
C VAL A 284 14.45 13.77 -13.06
N SER A 285 14.18 15.03 -13.46
CA SER A 285 15.02 15.78 -14.39
C SER A 285 15.65 17.05 -13.81
N ILE A 286 15.02 17.70 -12.81
CA ILE A 286 15.56 18.96 -12.28
C ILE A 286 16.73 18.66 -11.34
N GLU A 287 17.95 18.96 -11.76
CA GLU A 287 19.18 18.69 -10.99
C GLU A 287 19.42 19.72 -9.89
N GLU A 288 19.19 21.00 -10.19
CA GLU A 288 19.49 22.09 -9.27
C GLU A 288 18.44 22.16 -8.15
N ILE A 289 18.91 22.15 -6.89
CA ILE A 289 18.07 22.08 -5.68
C ILE A 289 17.14 23.30 -5.56
N ASN A 290 17.61 24.52 -5.87
CA ASN A 290 16.80 25.72 -5.75
C ASN A 290 15.65 25.72 -6.76
N SER A 291 15.94 25.35 -8.01
CA SER A 291 14.95 25.19 -9.07
C SER A 291 13.91 24.13 -8.70
N PHE A 292 14.35 22.98 -8.14
CA PHE A 292 13.46 21.96 -7.67
C PHE A 292 12.56 22.45 -6.50
N ASN A 293 13.13 23.15 -5.52
CA ASN A 293 12.37 23.72 -4.41
C ASN A 293 11.34 24.77 -4.86
N ASN A 294 11.67 25.57 -5.88
CA ASN A 294 10.71 26.51 -6.46
C ASN A 294 9.57 25.78 -7.17
N LYS A 295 9.86 24.69 -7.87
CA LYS A 295 8.82 23.81 -8.45
C LYS A 295 7.96 23.18 -7.36
N LYS A 296 8.53 22.68 -6.27
CA LYS A 296 7.76 22.17 -5.13
C LYS A 296 6.77 23.21 -4.62
N LYS A 297 7.19 24.46 -4.44
CA LYS A 297 6.31 25.56 -4.02
C LYS A 297 5.16 25.76 -5.01
N SER A 298 5.42 25.76 -6.32
CA SER A 298 4.37 25.93 -7.32
C SER A 298 3.34 24.80 -7.31
N TYR A 299 3.77 23.55 -7.11
CA TYR A 299 2.84 22.42 -6.95
C TYR A 299 2.00 22.51 -5.67
N ASN A 300 2.55 23.03 -4.58
CA ASN A 300 1.82 23.19 -3.33
C ASN A 300 0.70 24.25 -3.42
N THR A 301 0.75 25.16 -4.41
CA THR A 301 -0.30 26.17 -4.66
C THR A 301 -1.45 25.64 -5.50
N ILE A 302 -1.32 24.46 -6.13
CA ILE A 302 -2.36 23.87 -6.96
C ILE A 302 -3.54 23.49 -6.06
N LYS A 303 -4.67 24.14 -6.28
CA LYS A 303 -5.91 23.80 -5.59
C LYS A 303 -6.48 22.49 -6.11
N LEU A 304 -7.04 21.71 -5.20
CA LEU A 304 -7.78 20.52 -5.59
C LEU A 304 -9.01 20.91 -6.43
N PRO A 305 -9.30 20.15 -7.50
CA PRO A 305 -10.47 20.44 -8.36
C PRO A 305 -11.76 20.39 -7.56
N GLN A 306 -12.62 21.36 -7.75
CA GLN A 306 -13.93 21.40 -7.13
C GLN A 306 -14.98 20.60 -7.94
N THR A 307 -14.74 20.45 -9.22
CA THR A 307 -15.59 19.67 -10.13
C THR A 307 -14.75 18.72 -10.97
N LEU A 308 -15.35 17.64 -11.46
CA LEU A 308 -14.65 16.72 -12.36
C LEU A 308 -14.25 17.36 -13.71
N LYS A 309 -14.84 18.47 -14.09
CA LYS A 309 -14.43 19.21 -15.30
C LYS A 309 -13.03 19.81 -15.20
N GLU A 310 -12.57 20.09 -13.98
CA GLU A 310 -11.26 20.65 -13.68
C GLU A 310 -10.14 19.58 -13.61
N TYR A 311 -10.52 18.29 -13.55
CA TYR A 311 -9.55 17.21 -13.55
C TYR A 311 -8.82 17.11 -14.89
N LYS A 312 -7.59 16.60 -14.84
CA LYS A 312 -6.80 16.35 -16.05
C LYS A 312 -6.73 14.86 -16.35
N SER A 313 -7.08 14.47 -17.56
CA SER A 313 -6.94 13.09 -18.04
C SER A 313 -6.29 13.05 -19.43
N LEU A 314 -5.72 11.89 -19.79
CA LEU A 314 -5.01 11.73 -21.08
C LEU A 314 -5.92 11.90 -22.30
N ASN A 315 -7.20 11.63 -22.16
CA ASN A 315 -8.17 11.71 -23.26
C ASN A 315 -9.22 12.81 -23.07
N GLY A 316 -9.08 13.66 -22.05
CA GLY A 316 -10.04 14.72 -21.75
C GLY A 316 -11.43 14.24 -21.33
N LYS A 317 -11.58 12.97 -20.94
CA LYS A 317 -12.85 12.37 -20.51
C LYS A 317 -12.68 11.54 -19.25
N LEU A 318 -13.70 11.57 -18.40
CA LEU A 318 -13.81 10.73 -17.21
C LEU A 318 -15.07 9.89 -17.30
N ASP A 319 -14.95 8.59 -17.02
CA ASP A 319 -16.07 7.67 -16.93
C ASP A 319 -16.78 7.88 -15.59
N VAL A 320 -18.06 8.25 -15.66
CA VAL A 320 -18.93 8.49 -14.50
C VAL A 320 -20.22 7.69 -14.59
N LYS A 321 -20.24 6.62 -15.38
CA LYS A 321 -21.38 5.72 -15.46
C LYS A 321 -21.56 5.01 -14.11
N LEU A 322 -22.78 5.06 -13.61
CA LEU A 322 -23.19 4.38 -12.39
C LEU A 322 -24.26 3.34 -12.70
N ASN A 323 -23.97 2.06 -12.47
CA ASN A 323 -24.88 0.95 -12.64
C ASN A 323 -24.65 -0.16 -11.60
N GLU A 324 -25.60 -1.06 -11.45
CA GLU A 324 -25.56 -2.16 -10.49
C GLU A 324 -24.35 -3.07 -10.72
N GLU A 325 -24.05 -3.44 -11.95
CA GLU A 325 -22.90 -4.30 -12.32
C GLU A 325 -21.57 -3.76 -11.77
N ARG A 326 -21.36 -2.44 -11.84
CA ARG A 326 -20.14 -1.79 -11.33
C ARG A 326 -20.10 -1.74 -9.81
N GLU A 327 -21.25 -1.59 -9.18
CA GLU A 327 -21.36 -1.68 -7.72
C GLU A 327 -21.11 -3.13 -7.24
N GLU A 328 -21.65 -4.13 -7.90
CA GLU A 328 -21.38 -5.54 -7.60
C GLU A 328 -19.89 -5.88 -7.77
N THR A 329 -19.28 -5.47 -8.89
CA THR A 329 -17.84 -5.64 -9.13
C THR A 329 -17.02 -5.00 -8.00
N TYR A 330 -17.41 -3.81 -7.55
CA TYR A 330 -16.74 -3.13 -6.43
C TYR A 330 -16.86 -3.92 -5.12
N GLN A 331 -18.04 -4.46 -4.80
CA GLN A 331 -18.23 -5.30 -3.60
C GLN A 331 -17.37 -6.56 -3.64
N ASP A 332 -17.23 -7.18 -4.82
CA ASP A 332 -16.35 -8.32 -5.04
C ASP A 332 -14.87 -7.95 -4.82
N ILE A 333 -14.44 -6.82 -5.36
CA ILE A 333 -13.08 -6.29 -5.14
C ILE A 333 -12.82 -6.08 -3.65
N LYS A 334 -13.75 -5.48 -2.91
CA LYS A 334 -13.63 -5.23 -1.48
C LYS A 334 -13.42 -6.53 -0.70
N ARG A 335 -14.25 -7.55 -0.97
CA ARG A 335 -14.11 -8.89 -0.35
C ARG A 335 -12.76 -9.54 -0.67
N GLN A 336 -12.33 -9.48 -1.94
CA GLN A 336 -11.05 -10.02 -2.37
C GLN A 336 -9.86 -9.31 -1.72
N LEU A 337 -9.92 -7.98 -1.56
CA LEU A 337 -8.86 -7.20 -0.92
C LEU A 337 -8.66 -7.60 0.54
N ASP A 338 -9.74 -7.77 1.30
CA ASP A 338 -9.68 -8.17 2.70
C ASP A 338 -9.06 -9.58 2.83
N THR A 339 -9.54 -10.54 2.03
CA THR A 339 -9.00 -11.91 2.01
C THR A 339 -7.53 -11.95 1.59
N LYS A 340 -7.16 -11.26 0.50
CA LYS A 340 -5.76 -11.21 0.02
C LYS A 340 -4.84 -10.58 1.06
N GLN A 341 -5.27 -9.52 1.72
CA GLN A 341 -4.47 -8.85 2.76
C GLN A 341 -4.21 -9.78 3.94
N GLU A 342 -5.23 -10.48 4.41
CA GLU A 342 -5.10 -11.45 5.51
C GLU A 342 -4.15 -12.60 5.14
N LEU A 343 -4.33 -13.20 3.96
CA LEU A 343 -3.48 -14.30 3.49
C LEU A 343 -2.03 -13.88 3.33
N LEU A 344 -1.75 -12.69 2.77
CA LEU A 344 -0.38 -12.16 2.67
C LEU A 344 0.23 -11.87 4.03
N LEU A 345 -0.57 -11.51 5.02
CA LEU A 345 -0.09 -11.31 6.39
C LEU A 345 0.32 -12.63 7.02
N LYS A 346 -0.52 -13.68 6.91
CA LYS A 346 -0.22 -15.04 7.35
C LYS A 346 1.02 -15.60 6.65
N LEU A 347 1.11 -15.44 5.33
CA LEU A 347 2.26 -15.90 4.54
C LEU A 347 3.57 -15.23 4.99
N ASN A 348 3.57 -13.89 5.16
CA ASN A 348 4.75 -13.17 5.65
C ASN A 348 5.19 -13.64 7.05
N LYS A 349 4.23 -13.99 7.93
CA LYS A 349 4.53 -14.55 9.25
C LYS A 349 5.20 -15.92 9.12
N GLN A 350 4.67 -16.83 8.29
CA GLN A 350 5.24 -18.16 8.11
C GLN A 350 6.65 -18.11 7.50
N ILE A 351 6.88 -17.26 6.50
CA ILE A 351 8.21 -17.08 5.92
C ILE A 351 9.20 -16.53 6.97
N LYS A 352 8.77 -15.61 7.85
CA LYS A 352 9.62 -15.11 8.94
C LYS A 352 10.02 -16.24 9.90
N LEU A 353 9.08 -17.10 10.27
CA LEU A 353 9.34 -18.24 11.15
C LEU A 353 10.32 -19.22 10.47
N LEU A 354 10.08 -19.58 9.22
CA LEU A 354 10.99 -20.44 8.44
C LEU A 354 12.41 -19.87 8.37
N ASN A 355 12.59 -18.57 8.15
CA ASN A 355 13.91 -17.94 8.15
C ASN A 355 14.64 -18.09 9.49
N ASN A 356 13.92 -17.98 10.60
CA ASN A 356 14.49 -18.16 11.94
C ASN A 356 14.90 -19.62 12.17
N GLU A 357 14.06 -20.58 11.78
CA GLU A 357 14.34 -22.01 11.88
C GLU A 357 15.56 -22.42 11.04
N ILE A 358 15.65 -21.94 9.80
CA ILE A 358 16.83 -22.17 8.95
C ILE A 358 18.09 -21.61 9.61
N THR A 359 18.03 -20.45 10.26
CA THR A 359 19.17 -19.87 10.98
C THR A 359 19.63 -20.78 12.12
N ILE A 360 18.71 -21.40 12.85
CA ILE A 360 19.02 -22.39 13.90
C ILE A 360 19.70 -23.62 13.28
N VAL A 361 19.17 -24.15 12.18
CA VAL A 361 19.77 -25.30 11.47
C VAL A 361 21.19 -24.97 11.00
N VAL A 362 21.40 -23.79 10.40
CA VAL A 362 22.73 -23.32 9.98
C VAL A 362 23.72 -23.32 11.15
N ASN A 363 23.32 -22.82 12.33
CA ASN A 363 24.18 -22.83 13.51
C ASN A 363 24.50 -24.26 13.98
N ARG A 364 23.51 -25.16 13.97
CA ARG A 364 23.72 -26.57 14.33
C ARG A 364 24.67 -27.28 13.38
N LEU A 365 24.54 -27.07 12.08
CA LEU A 365 25.47 -27.66 11.08
C LEU A 365 26.90 -27.15 11.26
N ASN A 366 27.07 -25.84 11.60
CA ASN A 366 28.40 -25.31 11.91
C ASN A 366 29.00 -25.95 13.17
N GLU A 367 28.23 -26.21 14.21
CA GLU A 367 28.69 -26.87 15.42
C GLU A 367 29.09 -28.35 15.12
N ILE A 368 28.29 -29.09 14.34
CA ILE A 368 28.63 -30.45 13.91
C ILE A 368 29.94 -30.43 13.11
N SER A 369 30.11 -29.51 12.16
CA SER A 369 31.35 -29.34 11.41
C SER A 369 32.55 -29.12 12.32
N LYS A 370 32.45 -28.28 13.36
CA LYS A 370 33.52 -28.05 14.33
C LYS A 370 33.87 -29.34 15.11
N LEU A 371 32.85 -30.04 15.61
CA LEU A 371 33.07 -31.31 16.33
C LEU A 371 33.76 -32.38 15.48
N CYS A 372 33.39 -32.49 14.21
CA CYS A 372 34.09 -33.40 13.27
C CYS A 372 35.56 -32.98 13.09
N LYS A 373 35.83 -31.67 13.02
CA LYS A 373 37.22 -31.17 12.94
C LYS A 373 38.01 -31.44 14.21
N GLU A 374 37.39 -31.35 15.37
CA GLU A 374 38.00 -31.70 16.66
C GLU A 374 38.32 -33.22 16.75
N LEU A 375 37.44 -34.09 16.23
CA LEU A 375 37.70 -35.52 16.13
C LEU A 375 38.93 -35.77 15.25
N PHE A 376 39.04 -35.10 14.09
CA PHE A 376 40.24 -35.18 13.26
C PHE A 376 41.51 -34.76 14.03
N ILE A 377 41.50 -33.63 14.71
CA ILE A 377 42.67 -33.10 15.46
C ILE A 377 43.09 -34.04 16.60
N ASN A 378 42.14 -34.70 17.27
CA ASN A 378 42.43 -35.58 18.39
C ASN A 378 42.69 -37.03 17.97
N SER A 379 42.48 -37.41 16.71
CA SER A 379 42.61 -38.79 16.21
C SER A 379 44.02 -39.37 16.38
N ASP A 380 45.05 -38.52 16.36
CA ASP A 380 46.44 -38.97 16.60
C ASP A 380 46.63 -39.46 18.04
N LYS A 381 45.88 -38.96 19.01
CA LYS A 381 45.95 -39.42 20.41
C LYS A 381 45.38 -40.82 20.59
N TYR A 382 44.54 -41.28 19.68
CA TYR A 382 43.87 -42.57 19.75
C TYR A 382 44.45 -43.59 18.76
N ASN A 383 45.58 -43.28 18.06
CA ASN A 383 46.21 -44.10 17.03
C ASN A 383 45.23 -44.57 15.94
N GLU A 384 44.30 -43.70 15.56
CA GLU A 384 43.33 -44.03 14.52
C GLU A 384 43.94 -44.14 13.13
N ASN A 385 43.32 -44.97 12.29
CA ASN A 385 43.74 -45.17 10.90
C ASN A 385 43.55 -43.87 10.09
N ASP A 386 44.49 -43.57 9.19
CA ASP A 386 44.46 -42.36 8.34
C ASP A 386 43.18 -42.21 7.53
N LYS A 387 42.52 -43.30 7.12
CA LYS A 387 41.22 -43.24 6.47
C LYS A 387 40.14 -42.68 7.37
N ILE A 388 40.11 -43.08 8.64
CA ILE A 388 39.15 -42.60 9.63
C ILE A 388 39.38 -41.10 9.89
N LYS A 389 40.64 -40.69 10.04
CA LYS A 389 41.02 -39.28 10.21
C LYS A 389 40.54 -38.43 9.03
N ILE A 390 40.81 -38.84 7.79
CA ILE A 390 40.37 -38.16 6.58
C ILE A 390 38.84 -38.07 6.54
N THR A 391 38.11 -39.13 6.90
CA THR A 391 36.67 -39.15 6.94
C THR A 391 36.09 -38.08 7.91
N TYR A 392 36.70 -37.91 9.09
CA TYR A 392 36.26 -36.84 10.01
C TYR A 392 36.41 -35.44 9.40
N TYR A 393 37.49 -35.20 8.65
CA TYR A 393 37.69 -33.92 7.99
C TYR A 393 36.74 -33.71 6.81
N GLU A 394 36.50 -34.75 6.00
CA GLU A 394 35.52 -34.73 4.91
C GLU A 394 34.11 -34.44 5.42
N LEU A 395 33.70 -35.07 6.54
CA LEU A 395 32.43 -34.80 7.20
C LEU A 395 32.35 -33.35 7.69
N SER A 396 33.43 -32.81 8.26
CA SER A 396 33.48 -31.42 8.67
C SER A 396 33.22 -30.48 7.49
N ASP A 397 33.93 -30.69 6.38
CA ASP A 397 33.76 -29.88 5.17
C ASP A 397 32.35 -30.03 4.56
N MET A 398 31.77 -31.22 4.53
CA MET A 398 30.42 -31.47 4.04
C MET A 398 29.38 -30.67 4.86
N PHE A 399 29.44 -30.73 6.19
CA PHE A 399 28.52 -29.97 7.05
C PHE A 399 28.71 -28.46 6.91
N LYS A 400 29.96 -28.02 6.69
CA LYS A 400 30.27 -26.60 6.45
C LYS A 400 29.69 -26.10 5.13
N LEU A 401 29.85 -26.88 4.05
CA LEU A 401 29.27 -26.56 2.74
C LEU A 401 27.75 -26.49 2.81
N TRP A 402 27.14 -27.48 3.48
CA TRP A 402 25.68 -27.49 3.66
C TRP A 402 25.18 -26.27 4.46
N SER A 403 25.85 -25.93 5.56
CA SER A 403 25.57 -24.73 6.35
C SER A 403 25.66 -23.46 5.50
N ASN A 404 26.71 -23.33 4.68
CA ASN A 404 26.87 -22.15 3.81
C ASN A 404 25.76 -22.05 2.76
N ALA A 405 25.39 -23.15 2.11
CA ALA A 405 24.32 -23.20 1.12
C ALA A 405 22.97 -22.80 1.74
N LEU A 406 22.63 -23.34 2.93
CA LEU A 406 21.39 -22.97 3.64
C LEU A 406 21.40 -21.51 4.08
N LYS A 407 22.54 -20.96 4.50
CA LYS A 407 22.66 -19.54 4.85
C LYS A 407 22.45 -18.65 3.64
N GLU A 408 23.01 -19.01 2.50
CA GLU A 408 22.83 -18.30 1.24
C GLU A 408 21.39 -18.38 0.77
N GLN A 409 20.78 -19.57 0.75
CA GLN A 409 19.38 -19.80 0.44
C GLN A 409 18.46 -18.93 1.30
N ASN A 410 18.69 -18.87 2.62
CA ASN A 410 17.92 -18.04 3.53
C ASN A 410 18.04 -16.55 3.18
N THR A 411 19.23 -16.08 2.80
CA THR A 411 19.50 -14.67 2.53
C THR A 411 18.99 -14.23 1.16
N VAL A 412 19.25 -15.03 0.12
CA VAL A 412 19.02 -14.66 -1.28
C VAL A 412 17.58 -14.99 -1.70
N THR A 413 17.03 -16.13 -1.27
CA THR A 413 15.73 -16.60 -1.72
C THR A 413 14.61 -16.17 -0.76
N PHE A 414 14.66 -16.61 0.48
CA PHE A 414 13.52 -16.41 1.40
C PHE A 414 13.35 -14.98 1.88
N ILE A 415 14.45 -14.23 2.09
CA ILE A 415 14.33 -12.81 2.48
C ILE A 415 13.77 -11.99 1.33
N ASP A 416 14.20 -12.21 0.09
CA ASP A 416 13.71 -11.47 -1.07
C ASP A 416 12.24 -11.77 -1.35
N ILE A 417 11.82 -13.04 -1.29
CA ILE A 417 10.41 -13.45 -1.41
C ILE A 417 9.56 -12.76 -0.33
N ARG A 418 10.02 -12.76 0.91
CA ARG A 418 9.32 -12.11 2.03
C ARG A 418 9.19 -10.60 1.81
N GLU A 419 10.25 -9.93 1.38
CA GLU A 419 10.20 -8.49 1.09
C GLU A 419 9.24 -8.18 -0.06
N TYR A 420 9.17 -9.04 -1.06
CA TYR A 420 8.22 -8.91 -2.15
C TYR A 420 6.77 -9.00 -1.65
N PHE A 421 6.40 -10.04 -0.91
CA PHE A 421 5.04 -10.16 -0.36
C PHE A 421 4.69 -9.06 0.63
N LYS A 422 5.67 -8.58 1.41
CA LYS A 422 5.46 -7.45 2.30
C LYS A 422 5.16 -6.15 1.52
N TYR A 423 5.85 -5.93 0.42
CA TYR A 423 5.58 -4.78 -0.45
C TYR A 423 4.21 -4.90 -1.12
N SER A 424 3.87 -6.07 -1.64
CA SER A 424 2.55 -6.36 -2.23
C SER A 424 1.42 -6.08 -1.22
N LYS A 425 1.54 -6.57 0.02
CA LYS A 425 0.59 -6.26 1.10
C LYS A 425 0.43 -4.76 1.34
N ASN A 426 1.52 -3.99 1.34
CA ASN A 426 1.45 -2.55 1.54
C ASN A 426 0.79 -1.84 0.34
N THR A 427 0.96 -2.34 -0.88
CA THR A 427 0.27 -1.82 -2.07
C THR A 427 -1.23 -2.11 -2.01
N LEU A 428 -1.64 -3.31 -1.53
CA LEU A 428 -3.06 -3.59 -1.27
C LEU A 428 -3.67 -2.60 -0.28
N LYS A 429 -2.90 -2.14 0.72
CA LYS A 429 -3.37 -1.09 1.63
C LYS A 429 -3.64 0.22 0.89
N SER A 430 -2.80 0.62 -0.07
CA SER A 430 -3.06 1.82 -0.89
C SER A 430 -4.33 1.67 -1.75
N ILE A 431 -4.64 0.45 -2.23
CA ILE A 431 -5.92 0.18 -2.89
C ILE A 431 -7.08 0.34 -1.90
N LYS A 432 -6.93 -0.17 -0.67
CA LYS A 432 -7.95 -0.04 0.38
C LYS A 432 -8.20 1.43 0.77
N ASP A 433 -7.18 2.28 0.73
CA ASP A 433 -7.36 3.72 0.94
C ASP A 433 -8.29 4.33 -0.15
N LEU A 434 -8.20 3.85 -1.40
CA LEU A 434 -9.11 4.27 -2.47
C LEU A 434 -10.52 3.70 -2.25
N THR A 435 -10.69 2.45 -1.76
CA THR A 435 -12.03 1.93 -1.42
C THR A 435 -12.71 2.75 -0.33
N ASN A 436 -11.97 3.22 0.68
CA ASN A 436 -12.53 4.10 1.71
C ASN A 436 -13.04 5.42 1.11
N THR A 437 -12.34 5.96 0.09
CA THR A 437 -12.80 7.15 -0.62
C THR A 437 -14.12 6.90 -1.37
N VAL A 438 -14.27 5.73 -2.00
CA VAL A 438 -15.54 5.32 -2.64
C VAL A 438 -16.67 5.30 -1.62
N GLU A 439 -16.47 4.71 -0.44
CA GLU A 439 -17.51 4.64 0.62
C GLU A 439 -17.92 6.03 1.12
N ILE A 440 -16.95 6.94 1.32
CA ILE A 440 -17.23 8.31 1.72
C ILE A 440 -18.06 9.04 0.64
N CYS A 441 -17.67 8.91 -0.63
CA CYS A 441 -18.40 9.52 -1.74
C CYS A 441 -19.81 8.94 -1.86
N LYS A 442 -19.95 7.62 -1.72
CA LYS A 442 -21.24 6.91 -1.71
C LYS A 442 -22.15 7.44 -0.61
N HIS A 443 -21.65 7.50 0.62
CA HIS A 443 -22.42 8.00 1.77
C HIS A 443 -22.89 9.43 1.54
N ASN A 444 -21.99 10.33 1.14
CA ASN A 444 -22.31 11.74 0.92
C ASN A 444 -23.34 11.94 -0.19
N TYR A 445 -23.20 11.20 -1.29
CA TYR A 445 -24.17 11.23 -2.39
C TYR A 445 -25.56 10.81 -1.91
N TYR A 446 -25.70 9.63 -1.32
CA TYR A 446 -27.01 9.12 -0.91
C TYR A 446 -27.65 9.93 0.22
N LYS A 447 -26.87 10.47 1.17
CA LYS A 447 -27.35 11.38 2.21
C LYS A 447 -27.91 12.66 1.58
N SER A 448 -27.13 13.31 0.71
CA SER A 448 -27.54 14.55 0.06
C SER A 448 -28.72 14.34 -0.90
N LYS A 449 -28.76 13.20 -1.61
CA LYS A 449 -29.90 12.82 -2.45
C LYS A 449 -31.21 12.72 -1.65
N ARG A 450 -31.20 12.00 -0.53
CA ARG A 450 -32.40 11.86 0.33
C ARG A 450 -32.87 13.23 0.84
N ASN A 451 -31.96 14.06 1.31
CA ASN A 451 -32.28 15.39 1.80
C ASN A 451 -32.89 16.28 0.71
N LEU A 452 -32.32 16.26 -0.51
CA LEU A 452 -32.81 17.01 -1.65
C LEU A 452 -34.25 16.59 -2.04
N ILE A 453 -34.47 15.26 -2.14
CA ILE A 453 -35.79 14.71 -2.47
C ILE A 453 -36.82 15.16 -1.43
N SER A 454 -36.54 14.95 -0.15
CA SER A 454 -37.47 15.37 0.95
C SER A 454 -37.77 16.87 0.91
N ARG A 455 -36.72 17.72 0.71
CA ARG A 455 -36.94 19.19 0.60
C ARG A 455 -37.79 19.58 -0.60
N LYS A 456 -37.50 18.98 -1.78
CA LYS A 456 -38.30 19.26 -3.00
C LYS A 456 -39.76 18.88 -2.83
N GLU A 457 -40.03 17.71 -2.27
CA GLU A 457 -41.42 17.28 -2.03
C GLU A 457 -42.15 18.09 -0.97
N ASP A 458 -41.47 18.49 0.10
CA ASP A 458 -42.06 19.36 1.14
C ASP A 458 -42.35 20.76 0.62
N LEU A 459 -41.44 21.35 -0.15
CA LEU A 459 -41.65 22.64 -0.79
C LEU A 459 -42.78 22.59 -1.79
N PHE A 460 -42.89 21.54 -2.61
CA PHE A 460 -43.97 21.35 -3.57
C PHE A 460 -45.32 21.19 -2.88
N ARG A 461 -45.37 20.57 -1.70
CA ARG A 461 -46.63 20.40 -0.94
C ARG A 461 -47.07 21.64 -0.19
N LYS A 462 -46.13 22.45 0.34
CA LYS A 462 -46.38 23.50 1.31
C LYS A 462 -45.93 24.90 0.87
N GLY A 463 -45.13 24.97 -0.20
CA GLY A 463 -44.42 26.17 -0.55
C GLY A 463 -45.15 27.11 -1.46
N ASP A 464 -44.82 28.38 -1.36
CA ASP A 464 -45.19 29.44 -2.30
C ASP A 464 -44.25 29.33 -3.52
N ILE A 465 -44.81 29.06 -4.71
CA ILE A 465 -44.13 28.91 -5.99
C ILE A 465 -43.18 30.08 -6.29
N THR A 466 -43.55 31.28 -5.87
CA THR A 466 -42.74 32.50 -6.12
C THR A 466 -41.40 32.50 -5.38
N LYS A 467 -41.26 31.66 -4.36
CA LYS A 467 -40.05 31.52 -3.53
C LYS A 467 -39.20 30.32 -3.88
N TRP A 468 -39.58 29.55 -4.92
CA TRP A 468 -38.84 28.38 -5.31
C TRP A 468 -37.60 28.77 -6.13
N ASP A 469 -36.46 28.12 -5.85
CA ASP A 469 -35.22 28.29 -6.60
C ASP A 469 -35.27 27.40 -7.88
N LEU A 470 -35.90 27.95 -8.91
CA LEU A 470 -36.01 27.32 -10.22
C LEU A 470 -34.78 27.62 -11.08
N SER A 471 -34.40 26.70 -11.97
CA SER A 471 -33.32 26.93 -12.91
C SER A 471 -33.57 28.19 -13.76
N PRO A 472 -32.59 29.09 -13.93
CA PRO A 472 -32.72 30.32 -14.71
C PRO A 472 -33.24 30.12 -16.14
N ASP A 473 -32.89 28.97 -16.73
CA ASP A 473 -33.24 28.60 -18.11
C ASP A 473 -34.70 28.14 -18.25
N ASN A 474 -35.39 27.88 -17.14
CA ASN A 474 -36.73 27.26 -17.09
C ASN A 474 -37.77 28.13 -16.36
N LYS A 475 -37.68 29.45 -16.49
CA LYS A 475 -38.63 30.38 -15.85
C LYS A 475 -40.10 30.21 -16.27
N ASN A 476 -40.36 29.53 -17.41
CA ASN A 476 -41.71 29.31 -17.97
C ASN A 476 -42.24 27.90 -17.71
N ILE A 477 -41.81 27.26 -16.61
CA ILE A 477 -42.25 25.91 -16.28
C ILE A 477 -43.75 25.91 -15.97
N ASN A 478 -44.45 24.96 -16.57
CA ASN A 478 -45.84 24.70 -16.22
C ASN A 478 -45.91 24.19 -14.77
N THR A 479 -46.35 25.04 -13.84
CA THR A 479 -46.45 24.74 -12.41
C THR A 479 -47.48 23.66 -12.08
N THR A 480 -48.33 23.26 -13.05
CA THR A 480 -49.23 22.12 -12.89
C THR A 480 -48.54 20.78 -13.14
N ASP A 481 -47.39 20.76 -13.85
CA ASP A 481 -46.59 19.56 -14.02
C ASP A 481 -45.63 19.36 -12.83
N LYS A 482 -46.03 18.51 -11.90
CA LYS A 482 -45.26 18.18 -10.70
C LYS A 482 -43.83 17.74 -11.03
N ASN A 483 -43.62 16.95 -12.08
CA ASN A 483 -42.31 16.43 -12.43
C ASN A 483 -41.39 17.53 -12.95
N ALA A 484 -41.90 18.43 -13.80
CA ALA A 484 -41.17 19.57 -14.30
C ALA A 484 -40.77 20.51 -13.15
N VAL A 485 -41.70 20.78 -12.23
CA VAL A 485 -41.46 21.62 -11.06
C VAL A 485 -40.43 20.99 -10.14
N LEU A 486 -40.61 19.73 -9.74
CA LEU A 486 -39.69 19.04 -8.83
C LEU A 486 -38.26 18.93 -9.38
N SER A 487 -38.09 18.70 -10.70
CA SER A 487 -36.77 18.65 -11.33
C SER A 487 -36.05 20.01 -11.32
N ASN A 488 -36.76 21.12 -11.30
CA ASN A 488 -36.17 22.45 -11.44
C ASN A 488 -36.06 23.25 -10.13
N MET A 489 -36.81 22.92 -9.07
CA MET A 489 -36.67 23.64 -7.81
C MET A 489 -35.39 23.23 -7.06
N LEU A 490 -34.85 24.12 -6.25
CA LEU A 490 -33.60 23.96 -5.51
C LEU A 490 -32.43 23.66 -6.46
N PHE A 491 -32.25 24.48 -7.47
CA PHE A 491 -31.26 24.32 -8.52
C PHE A 491 -29.81 24.11 -7.99
N ASN A 492 -29.39 24.94 -7.03
CA ASN A 492 -28.04 24.87 -6.46
C ASN A 492 -27.83 23.56 -5.72
N GLU A 493 -28.78 23.12 -4.87
CA GLU A 493 -28.68 21.84 -4.16
C GLU A 493 -28.74 20.66 -5.13
N THR A 494 -29.53 20.76 -6.19
CA THR A 494 -29.58 19.75 -7.25
C THR A 494 -28.21 19.57 -7.94
N ASN A 495 -27.54 20.70 -8.24
CA ASN A 495 -26.20 20.68 -8.82
C ASN A 495 -25.16 20.07 -7.86
N ILE A 496 -25.26 20.33 -6.56
CA ILE A 496 -24.38 19.70 -5.57
C ILE A 496 -24.58 18.19 -5.57
N VAL A 497 -25.84 17.71 -5.56
CA VAL A 497 -26.12 16.26 -5.60
C VAL A 497 -25.61 15.64 -6.88
N ASN A 498 -25.75 16.30 -8.04
CA ASN A 498 -25.20 15.84 -9.31
C ASN A 498 -23.67 15.76 -9.29
N ASN A 499 -22.99 16.74 -8.69
CA ASN A 499 -21.54 16.69 -8.52
C ASN A 499 -21.12 15.53 -7.60
N LEU A 500 -21.78 15.32 -6.48
CA LEU A 500 -21.50 14.22 -5.56
C LEU A 500 -21.74 12.86 -6.22
N LYS A 501 -22.79 12.71 -7.03
CA LYS A 501 -23.05 11.51 -7.84
C LYS A 501 -21.90 11.25 -8.81
N ASN A 502 -21.47 12.28 -9.54
CA ASN A 502 -20.39 12.16 -10.51
C ASN A 502 -19.07 11.77 -9.82
N PHE A 503 -18.75 12.35 -8.65
CA PHE A 503 -17.57 11.94 -7.88
C PHE A 503 -17.66 10.50 -7.39
N TYR A 504 -18.81 10.08 -6.87
CA TYR A 504 -19.01 8.70 -6.46
C TYR A 504 -18.81 7.75 -7.63
N ALA A 505 -19.45 8.00 -8.77
CA ALA A 505 -19.30 7.20 -9.97
C ALA A 505 -17.85 7.18 -10.50
N PHE A 506 -17.18 8.34 -10.50
CA PHE A 506 -15.77 8.43 -10.89
C PHE A 506 -14.86 7.57 -10.02
N TYR A 507 -14.97 7.64 -8.69
CA TYR A 507 -14.12 6.83 -7.80
C TYR A 507 -14.47 5.35 -7.87
N LEU A 508 -15.76 4.99 -8.03
CA LEU A 508 -16.21 3.62 -8.23
C LEU A 508 -15.60 3.01 -9.51
N ASN A 509 -15.61 3.75 -10.62
CA ASN A 509 -15.03 3.31 -11.89
C ASN A 509 -13.51 3.27 -11.83
N SER A 510 -12.92 4.23 -11.11
CA SER A 510 -11.48 4.28 -10.90
C SER A 510 -10.98 3.05 -10.14
N ILE A 511 -11.62 2.66 -9.03
CA ILE A 511 -11.19 1.47 -8.27
C ILE A 511 -11.33 0.19 -9.09
N ASN A 512 -12.41 0.04 -9.87
CA ASN A 512 -12.61 -1.13 -10.71
C ASN A 512 -11.51 -1.26 -11.78
N SER A 513 -11.14 -0.14 -12.42
CA SER A 513 -10.07 -0.12 -13.42
C SER A 513 -8.67 -0.29 -12.81
N GLU A 514 -8.38 0.38 -11.68
CA GLU A 514 -7.10 0.31 -11.00
C GLU A 514 -6.85 -1.07 -10.39
N TYR A 515 -7.87 -1.71 -9.82
CA TYR A 515 -7.76 -3.06 -9.30
C TYR A 515 -7.39 -4.05 -10.43
N SER A 516 -8.12 -4.03 -11.55
CA SER A 516 -7.82 -4.87 -12.72
C SER A 516 -6.42 -4.62 -13.29
N ARG A 517 -6.00 -3.35 -13.35
CA ARG A 517 -4.64 -2.98 -13.78
C ARG A 517 -3.58 -3.57 -12.85
N LEU A 518 -3.76 -3.41 -11.54
CA LEU A 518 -2.81 -3.89 -10.54
C LEU A 518 -2.78 -5.41 -10.42
N GLU A 519 -3.92 -6.09 -10.58
CA GLU A 519 -3.95 -7.57 -10.64
C GLU A 519 -3.08 -8.12 -11.76
N LYS A 520 -3.17 -7.54 -12.96
CA LYS A 520 -2.30 -7.92 -14.08
C LYS A 520 -0.83 -7.68 -13.76
N ILE A 521 -0.50 -6.50 -13.22
CA ILE A 521 0.88 -6.16 -12.84
C ILE A 521 1.41 -7.12 -11.76
N PHE A 522 0.63 -7.43 -10.73
CA PHE A 522 1.03 -8.34 -9.68
C PHE A 522 1.15 -9.78 -10.19
N GLY A 523 0.25 -10.23 -11.06
CA GLY A 523 0.35 -11.55 -11.68
C GLY A 523 1.68 -11.74 -12.40
N TYR A 524 2.06 -10.81 -13.28
CA TYR A 524 3.36 -10.85 -13.97
C TYR A 524 4.53 -10.75 -13.00
N SER A 525 4.50 -9.82 -12.04
CA SER A 525 5.59 -9.66 -11.07
C SER A 525 5.72 -10.85 -10.13
N HIS A 526 4.63 -11.56 -9.80
CA HIS A 526 4.69 -12.79 -9.02
C HIS A 526 5.42 -13.89 -9.80
N CYS A 527 5.06 -14.10 -11.07
CA CYS A 527 5.72 -15.07 -11.92
C CYS A 527 7.21 -14.76 -12.10
N GLU A 528 7.57 -13.51 -12.40
CA GLU A 528 8.97 -13.10 -12.56
C GLU A 528 9.80 -13.33 -11.29
N ASN A 529 9.29 -12.91 -10.12
CA ASN A 529 9.99 -13.11 -8.84
C ASN A 529 10.13 -14.58 -8.47
N LEU A 530 9.11 -15.41 -8.74
CA LEU A 530 9.19 -16.85 -8.49
C LEU A 530 10.21 -17.54 -9.41
N VAL A 531 10.22 -17.18 -10.69
CA VAL A 531 11.20 -17.72 -11.66
C VAL A 531 12.62 -17.32 -11.28
N GLU A 532 12.84 -16.05 -10.91
CA GLU A 532 14.15 -15.58 -10.49
C GLU A 532 14.60 -16.26 -9.18
N SER A 533 13.71 -16.40 -8.21
CA SER A 533 13.99 -17.11 -6.96
C SER A 533 14.32 -18.58 -7.23
N ALA A 534 13.59 -19.25 -8.11
CA ALA A 534 13.85 -20.63 -8.49
C ALA A 534 15.22 -20.80 -9.18
N LYS A 535 15.61 -19.85 -10.06
CA LYS A 535 16.94 -19.85 -10.69
C LYS A 535 18.07 -19.72 -9.67
N LYS A 536 17.93 -18.80 -8.70
CA LYS A 536 18.88 -18.63 -7.60
C LYS A 536 19.01 -19.91 -6.78
N GLU A 537 17.88 -20.54 -6.47
CA GLU A 537 17.81 -21.79 -5.73
C GLU A 537 18.52 -22.94 -6.46
N ILE A 538 18.25 -23.11 -7.75
CA ILE A 538 18.91 -24.12 -8.59
C ILE A 538 20.43 -23.90 -8.60
N ASN A 539 20.90 -22.66 -8.68
CA ASN A 539 22.33 -22.36 -8.67
C ASN A 539 22.99 -22.77 -7.34
N ILE A 540 22.37 -22.38 -6.20
CA ILE A 540 22.88 -22.74 -4.86
C ILE A 540 22.96 -24.26 -4.68
N ILE A 541 21.90 -25.00 -5.06
CA ILE A 541 21.84 -26.46 -4.94
C ILE A 541 22.86 -27.12 -5.88
N SER A 542 23.00 -26.63 -7.11
CA SER A 542 23.95 -27.17 -8.10
C SER A 542 25.37 -26.97 -7.64
N GLU A 543 25.71 -25.83 -7.07
CA GLU A 543 27.05 -25.57 -6.50
C GLU A 543 27.31 -26.43 -5.27
N LEU A 544 26.34 -26.59 -4.37
CA LEU A 544 26.44 -27.49 -3.22
C LEU A 544 26.69 -28.93 -3.68
N PHE A 545 25.90 -29.41 -4.64
CA PHE A 545 26.06 -30.79 -5.17
C PHE A 545 27.44 -31.00 -5.78
N LYS A 546 27.94 -30.06 -6.59
CA LYS A 546 29.27 -30.11 -7.18
C LYS A 546 30.35 -30.21 -6.10
N ASN A 547 30.30 -29.31 -5.11
CA ASN A 547 31.31 -29.25 -4.05
C ASN A 547 31.26 -30.50 -3.16
N MET A 548 30.10 -31.08 -2.88
CA MET A 548 29.98 -32.36 -2.15
C MET A 548 30.50 -33.55 -2.96
N SER A 549 30.26 -33.56 -4.26
CA SER A 549 30.76 -34.59 -5.16
C SER A 549 32.29 -34.59 -5.21
N ASP A 550 32.92 -33.42 -5.23
CA ASP A 550 34.36 -33.24 -5.20
C ASP A 550 35.00 -33.81 -3.91
N ILE A 551 34.29 -33.74 -2.77
CA ILE A 551 34.72 -34.35 -1.51
C ILE A 551 34.68 -35.87 -1.62
N THR A 552 33.56 -36.44 -2.07
CA THR A 552 33.34 -37.91 -2.08
C THR A 552 34.15 -38.64 -3.13
N MET A 553 34.65 -37.98 -4.18
CA MET A 553 35.49 -38.57 -5.21
C MET A 553 36.98 -38.65 -4.82
N GLY A 554 37.35 -38.36 -3.57
CA GLY A 554 38.70 -38.56 -3.07
C GLY A 554 39.75 -37.69 -3.75
N SER A 555 39.43 -36.38 -3.88
CA SER A 555 40.38 -35.44 -4.46
C SER A 555 41.69 -35.40 -3.67
N GLN A 556 42.83 -35.18 -4.31
CA GLN A 556 44.14 -34.97 -3.67
C GLN A 556 44.16 -33.90 -2.57
N LYS A 557 43.10 -33.09 -2.51
CA LYS A 557 42.84 -32.07 -1.50
C LYS A 557 42.78 -32.63 -0.07
N TYR A 558 42.29 -33.86 0.09
CA TYR A 558 42.10 -34.51 1.38
C TYR A 558 43.25 -35.47 1.78
N SER A 559 44.49 -35.20 1.33
CA SER A 559 45.64 -35.82 1.96
C SER A 559 45.95 -35.20 3.32
N ILE A 560 46.37 -35.97 4.31
CA ILE A 560 46.71 -35.49 5.66
C ILE A 560 47.68 -34.31 5.62
N LYS A 561 48.67 -34.35 4.72
CA LYS A 561 49.64 -33.26 4.55
C LYS A 561 48.97 -31.94 4.12
N ASN A 562 48.03 -32.00 3.20
CA ASN A 562 47.31 -30.83 2.72
C ASN A 562 46.32 -30.29 3.76
N ILE A 563 45.63 -31.15 4.49
CA ILE A 563 44.72 -30.81 5.57
C ILE A 563 45.45 -30.07 6.69
N ASN A 564 46.58 -30.61 7.16
CA ASN A 564 47.39 -29.95 8.20
C ASN A 564 47.87 -28.57 7.77
N LYS A 565 48.28 -28.38 6.52
CA LYS A 565 48.67 -27.08 5.98
C LYS A 565 47.50 -26.08 5.96
N GLN A 566 46.30 -26.53 5.64
CA GLN A 566 45.09 -25.67 5.67
C GLN A 566 44.74 -25.23 7.10
N ILE A 567 44.82 -26.15 8.07
CA ILE A 567 44.58 -25.84 9.48
C ILE A 567 45.56 -24.81 10.02
N GLU A 568 46.87 -24.95 9.65
CA GLU A 568 47.90 -23.98 10.02
C GLU A 568 47.62 -22.59 9.42
N GLN A 569 47.17 -22.51 8.17
CA GLN A 569 46.82 -21.26 7.52
C GLN A 569 45.62 -20.58 8.21
N GLU A 570 44.54 -21.32 8.49
CA GLU A 570 43.36 -20.80 9.20
C GLU A 570 43.70 -20.28 10.61
N ASN A 571 44.54 -21.01 11.36
CA ASN A 571 44.99 -20.58 12.68
C ASN A 571 45.83 -19.29 12.62
N ASN A 572 46.66 -19.12 11.59
CA ASN A 572 47.44 -17.91 11.38
C ASN A 572 46.54 -16.71 11.00
N GLU A 573 45.52 -16.91 10.18
CA GLU A 573 44.53 -15.86 9.84
C GLU A 573 43.74 -15.40 11.08
N ILE A 574 43.28 -16.36 11.90
CA ILE A 574 42.54 -16.03 13.15
C ILE A 574 43.42 -15.24 14.12
N ASN A 575 44.71 -15.59 14.23
CA ASN A 575 45.67 -14.89 15.10
C ASN A 575 46.00 -13.46 14.58
N ASN A 576 45.95 -13.25 13.26
CA ASN A 576 46.15 -11.93 12.65
C ASN A 576 44.94 -11.02 12.81
N ILE A 577 43.71 -11.56 12.87
CA ILE A 577 42.49 -10.82 13.09
C ILE A 577 42.35 -10.40 14.58
N LYS A 578 42.97 -11.17 15.49
CA LYS A 578 42.95 -10.87 16.95
C LYS A 578 44.01 -9.83 17.40
N LYS A 579 44.99 -9.52 16.56
CA LYS A 579 45.95 -8.43 16.72
C LYS A 579 45.40 -7.15 16.07
#